data_365c24135f4e8665a7fda558bcf80517
#
_entry.id   365c24135f4e8665a7fda558bcf80517
#
_cell.length_a   1.000
_cell.length_b   1.000
_cell.length_c   1.000
_cell.angle_alpha   90.00
_cell.angle_beta   90.00
_cell.angle_gamma   90.00
#
_symmetry.space_group_name_H-M   'P 1'
#
loop_
_entity.id
_entity.type
_entity.pdbx_description
1 polymer ?
#
loop_
_entity_poly.entity_id
_entity_poly.type
_entity_poly.pdbx_seq_one_letter_code
_entity_poly.pdbx_strand_id
1 'polypeptide(L)'
;MKSYFDQLKACLTENPPNLGSSDSVLAFLYEAYAQMNPMDNTQIKADFDALYQTMNGMELKEMDRIIYPVCILCRDHERSGFVEGVKMGVHLVRELE
;
A
#
# COMPACT_ATOMS: atom_id res chain seq x y z
N MET A 1 -9.68 -16.31 -9.33
CA MET A 1 -10.46 -15.32 -8.58
C MET A 1 -10.95 -15.83 -7.23
N LYS A 2 -11.63 -16.98 -7.18
CA LYS A 2 -12.12 -17.53 -5.91
C LYS A 2 -11.01 -17.77 -4.89
N SER A 3 -9.90 -18.41 -5.27
CA SER A 3 -8.81 -18.68 -4.32
C SER A 3 -8.17 -17.40 -3.79
N TYR A 4 -8.04 -16.37 -4.64
CA TYR A 4 -7.53 -15.08 -4.24
C TYR A 4 -8.48 -14.37 -3.27
N PHE A 5 -9.77 -14.40 -3.59
CA PHE A 5 -10.80 -13.84 -2.73
C PHE A 5 -10.86 -14.56 -1.39
N ASP A 6 -10.72 -15.88 -1.40
CA ASP A 6 -10.67 -16.69 -0.18
C ASP A 6 -9.46 -16.34 0.68
N GLN A 7 -8.30 -16.08 0.08
CA GLN A 7 -7.10 -15.64 0.79
C GLN A 7 -7.31 -14.29 1.45
N LEU A 8 -7.93 -13.33 0.75
CA LEU A 8 -8.28 -12.03 1.33
C LEU A 8 -9.23 -12.20 2.52
N LYS A 9 -10.22 -13.06 2.37
CA LYS A 9 -11.19 -13.35 3.42
C LYS A 9 -10.51 -13.96 4.64
N ALA A 10 -9.56 -14.86 4.43
CA ALA A 10 -8.79 -15.45 5.52
C ALA A 10 -7.97 -14.40 6.27
N CYS A 11 -7.31 -13.49 5.54
CA CYS A 11 -6.57 -12.38 6.15
C CYS A 11 -7.48 -11.49 6.99
N LEU A 12 -8.67 -11.20 6.49
CA LEU A 12 -9.67 -10.41 7.21
C LEU A 12 -10.13 -11.11 8.49
N THR A 13 -10.24 -12.42 8.46
CA THR A 13 -10.65 -13.23 9.62
C THR A 13 -9.57 -13.25 10.70
N GLU A 14 -8.30 -13.36 10.29
CA GLU A 14 -7.17 -13.36 11.22
C GLU A 14 -6.94 -12.00 11.88
N ASN A 15 -7.20 -10.92 11.13
CA ASN A 15 -6.99 -9.56 11.58
C ASN A 15 -8.28 -8.77 11.35
N PRO A 16 -9.29 -8.92 12.24
CA PRO A 16 -10.57 -8.27 12.03
C PRO A 16 -10.42 -6.75 12.00
N PRO A 17 -11.11 -6.07 11.06
CA PRO A 17 -11.00 -4.63 10.92
C PRO A 17 -11.70 -3.90 12.06
N ASN A 18 -11.16 -2.74 12.40
CA ASN A 18 -11.86 -1.79 13.24
C ASN A 18 -12.81 -1.00 12.34
N LEU A 19 -14.10 -1.36 12.38
CA LEU A 19 -15.11 -0.86 11.44
C LEU A 19 -15.64 0.53 11.84
N GLY A 20 -14.75 1.50 12.01
CA GLY A 20 -15.15 2.87 12.33
C GLY A 20 -15.71 3.66 11.15
N SER A 21 -15.30 3.33 9.93
CA SER A 21 -15.74 4.02 8.71
C SER A 21 -15.48 3.14 7.49
N SER A 22 -16.10 3.49 6.34
CA SER A 22 -15.87 2.78 5.08
C SER A 22 -14.41 2.89 4.64
N ASP A 23 -13.77 4.02 4.90
CA ASP A 23 -12.37 4.22 4.58
C ASP A 23 -11.47 3.32 5.44
N SER A 24 -11.86 3.05 6.68
CA SER A 24 -11.15 2.10 7.55
C SER A 24 -11.23 0.68 7.01
N VAL A 25 -12.38 0.27 6.47
CA VAL A 25 -12.55 -1.04 5.83
C VAL A 25 -11.65 -1.15 4.61
N LEU A 26 -11.65 -0.13 3.75
CA LEU A 26 -10.83 -0.13 2.54
C LEU A 26 -9.33 -0.10 2.87
N ALA A 27 -8.94 0.65 3.90
CA ALA A 27 -7.56 0.67 4.37
C ALA A 27 -7.13 -0.70 4.89
N PHE A 28 -8.02 -1.39 5.59
CA PHE A 28 -7.75 -2.74 6.07
C PHE A 28 -7.61 -3.73 4.92
N LEU A 29 -8.46 -3.62 3.89
CA LEU A 29 -8.34 -4.43 2.67
C LEU A 29 -6.99 -4.19 1.99
N TYR A 30 -6.53 -2.95 1.96
CA TYR A 30 -5.22 -2.63 1.43
C TYR A 30 -4.11 -3.35 2.20
N GLU A 31 -4.16 -3.31 3.53
CA GLU A 31 -3.14 -3.97 4.36
C GLU A 31 -3.11 -5.49 4.09
N ALA A 32 -4.28 -6.11 3.98
CA ALA A 32 -4.39 -7.53 3.66
C ALA A 32 -3.84 -7.83 2.26
N TYR A 33 -4.16 -6.99 1.28
CA TYR A 33 -3.67 -7.12 -0.09
C TYR A 33 -2.15 -6.99 -0.14
N ALA A 34 -1.60 -5.98 0.54
CA ALA A 34 -0.17 -5.70 0.54
C ALA A 34 0.64 -6.84 1.17
N GLN A 35 0.08 -7.52 2.18
CA GLN A 35 0.74 -8.68 2.78
C GLN A 35 0.89 -9.85 1.81
N MET A 36 -0.06 -10.02 0.90
CA MET A 36 -0.07 -11.11 -0.06
C MET A 36 0.60 -10.76 -1.38
N ASN A 37 0.75 -9.48 -1.68
CA ASN A 37 1.21 -9.00 -2.99
C ASN A 37 2.27 -7.94 -2.80
N PRO A 38 3.56 -8.26 -3.01
CA PRO A 38 4.58 -7.23 -3.01
C PRO A 38 4.26 -6.16 -4.05
N MET A 39 4.27 -4.90 -3.62
CA MET A 39 3.93 -3.78 -4.49
C MET A 39 5.13 -3.15 -5.16
N ASP A 40 6.33 -3.42 -4.65
CA ASP A 40 7.55 -2.90 -5.23
C ASP A 40 7.84 -3.59 -6.56
N ASN A 41 8.01 -2.78 -7.59
CA ASN A 41 8.42 -3.24 -8.91
C ASN A 41 9.83 -2.74 -9.21
N THR A 42 10.35 -3.08 -10.40
CA THR A 42 11.69 -2.70 -10.83
C THR A 42 11.88 -1.18 -10.82
N GLN A 43 10.88 -0.41 -11.23
CA GLN A 43 10.96 1.05 -11.26
C GLN A 43 11.04 1.63 -9.85
N ILE A 44 10.23 1.13 -8.91
CA ILE A 44 10.24 1.59 -7.52
C ILE A 44 11.60 1.29 -6.88
N LYS A 45 12.16 0.11 -7.13
CA LYS A 45 13.49 -0.24 -6.64
C LYS A 45 14.56 0.68 -7.21
N ALA A 46 14.47 1.00 -8.50
CA ALA A 46 15.40 1.93 -9.14
C ALA A 46 15.28 3.35 -8.54
N ASP A 47 14.07 3.79 -8.23
CA ASP A 47 13.82 5.08 -7.60
C ASP A 47 14.44 5.14 -6.20
N PHE A 48 14.30 4.09 -5.40
CA PHE A 48 14.95 4.01 -4.10
C PHE A 48 16.47 3.99 -4.22
N ASP A 49 17.03 3.26 -5.20
CA ASP A 49 18.46 3.25 -5.45
C ASP A 49 18.96 4.64 -5.81
N ALA A 50 18.23 5.38 -6.64
CA ALA A 50 18.56 6.77 -6.98
C ALA A 50 18.56 7.67 -5.75
N LEU A 51 17.59 7.49 -4.86
CA LEU A 51 17.53 8.22 -3.60
C LEU A 51 18.74 7.93 -2.72
N TYR A 52 19.12 6.65 -2.58
CA TYR A 52 20.30 6.27 -1.82
C TYR A 52 21.58 6.86 -2.42
N GLN A 53 21.68 6.89 -3.75
CA GLN A 53 22.83 7.51 -4.42
C GLN A 53 22.91 9.02 -4.13
N THR A 54 21.79 9.71 -4.10
CA THR A 54 21.73 11.13 -3.76
C THR A 54 22.25 11.39 -2.34
N MET A 55 22.06 10.44 -1.42
CA MET A 55 22.52 10.54 -0.04
C MET A 55 23.93 9.98 0.18
N ASN A 56 24.65 9.66 -0.90
CA ASN A 56 26.00 9.10 -0.80
C ASN A 56 26.91 10.06 -0.04
N GLY A 57 27.65 9.54 0.94
CA GLY A 57 28.53 10.34 1.79
C GLY A 57 27.89 10.80 3.10
N MET A 58 26.60 10.60 3.29
CA MET A 58 25.93 10.89 4.57
C MET A 58 26.20 9.81 5.59
N GLU A 59 26.17 10.20 6.87
CA GLU A 59 26.19 9.24 7.97
C GLU A 59 24.88 8.44 8.01
N LEU A 60 24.96 7.19 8.45
CA LEU A 60 23.81 6.29 8.52
C LEU A 60 22.64 6.88 9.31
N LYS A 61 22.93 7.57 10.42
CA LYS A 61 21.88 8.20 11.24
C LYS A 61 21.11 9.26 10.47
N GLU A 62 21.81 10.04 9.64
CA GLU A 62 21.17 11.07 8.82
C GLU A 62 20.38 10.49 7.67
N MET A 63 20.91 9.43 7.05
CA MET A 63 20.19 8.68 6.03
C MET A 63 18.87 8.14 6.58
N ASP A 64 18.89 7.53 7.76
CA ASP A 64 17.70 6.99 8.41
C ASP A 64 16.65 8.05 8.69
N ARG A 65 17.07 9.25 9.06
CA ARG A 65 16.16 10.37 9.30
C ARG A 65 15.41 10.79 8.05
N ILE A 66 15.99 10.58 6.89
CA ILE A 66 15.38 10.89 5.60
C ILE A 66 14.55 9.69 5.12
N ILE A 67 15.13 8.50 5.17
CA ILE A 67 14.51 7.27 4.62
C ILE A 67 13.24 6.89 5.40
N TYR A 68 13.26 7.00 6.72
CA TYR A 68 12.13 6.59 7.54
C TYR A 68 10.85 7.36 7.18
N PRO A 69 10.85 8.71 7.15
CA PRO A 69 9.67 9.45 6.70
C PRO A 69 9.28 9.19 5.25
N VAL A 70 10.26 8.95 4.36
CA VAL A 70 9.99 8.62 2.96
C VAL A 70 9.23 7.30 2.86
N CYS A 71 9.65 6.29 3.60
CA CYS A 71 8.96 4.99 3.61
C CYS A 71 7.53 5.11 4.13
N ILE A 72 7.32 5.93 5.17
CA ILE A 72 5.97 6.19 5.69
C ILE A 72 5.13 6.90 4.63
N LEU A 73 5.68 7.91 3.98
CA LEU A 73 5.00 8.66 2.93
C LEU A 73 4.60 7.74 1.76
N CYS A 74 5.51 6.87 1.32
CA CYS A 74 5.22 5.92 0.26
C CYS A 74 4.07 4.99 0.64
N ARG A 75 4.09 4.47 1.87
CA ARG A 75 3.03 3.58 2.34
C ARG A 75 1.69 4.29 2.41
N ASP A 76 1.67 5.53 2.90
CA ASP A 76 0.44 6.31 2.99
C ASP A 76 -0.12 6.62 1.60
N HIS A 77 0.75 6.95 0.64
CA HIS A 77 0.36 7.17 -0.75
C HIS A 77 -0.19 5.90 -1.40
N GLU A 78 0.47 4.77 -1.22
CA GLU A 78 -0.01 3.49 -1.74
C GLU A 78 -1.39 3.14 -1.21
N ARG A 79 -1.58 3.29 0.10
CA ARG A 79 -2.86 3.02 0.74
C ARG A 79 -3.95 3.96 0.23
N SER A 80 -3.65 5.25 0.15
CA SER A 80 -4.58 6.25 -0.37
C SER A 80 -4.95 5.94 -1.82
N GLY A 81 -3.98 5.60 -2.66
CA GLY A 81 -4.21 5.22 -4.05
C GLY A 81 -5.07 3.98 -4.18
N PHE A 82 -4.86 2.99 -3.33
CA PHE A 82 -5.67 1.77 -3.30
C PHE A 82 -7.13 2.10 -2.96
N VAL A 83 -7.35 2.89 -1.90
CA VAL A 83 -8.70 3.27 -1.46
C VAL A 83 -9.42 4.03 -2.56
N GLU A 84 -8.79 5.03 -3.16
CA GLU A 84 -9.39 5.81 -4.25
C GLU A 84 -9.59 4.96 -5.50
N GLY A 85 -8.68 4.04 -5.79
CA GLY A 85 -8.80 3.13 -6.92
C GLY A 85 -10.01 2.20 -6.78
N VAL A 86 -10.24 1.65 -5.59
CA VAL A 86 -11.41 0.79 -5.32
C VAL A 86 -12.69 1.60 -5.49
N LYS A 87 -12.74 2.82 -4.95
CA LYS A 87 -13.90 3.71 -5.12
C LYS A 87 -14.19 3.99 -6.59
N MET A 88 -13.16 4.32 -7.35
CA MET A 88 -13.29 4.59 -8.78
C MET A 88 -13.79 3.34 -9.52
N GLY A 89 -13.23 2.17 -9.20
CA GLY A 89 -13.64 0.92 -9.82
C GLY A 89 -15.10 0.60 -9.60
N VAL A 90 -15.61 0.82 -8.38
CA VAL A 90 -17.02 0.62 -8.04
C VAL A 90 -17.90 1.57 -8.85
N HIS A 91 -17.52 2.83 -8.94
CA HIS A 91 -18.26 3.83 -9.74
C HIS A 91 -18.31 3.44 -11.22
N LEU A 92 -17.20 3.01 -11.79
CA LEU A 92 -17.14 2.56 -13.17
C LEU A 92 -18.06 1.38 -13.44
N VAL A 93 -18.06 0.39 -12.55
CA VAL A 93 -18.94 -0.78 -12.69
C VAL A 93 -20.40 -0.34 -12.69
N ARG A 94 -20.79 0.56 -11.79
CA ARG A 94 -22.16 1.07 -11.71
C ARG A 94 -22.58 1.80 -12.97
N GLU A 95 -21.69 2.61 -13.55
CA GLU A 95 -21.98 3.34 -14.78
C GLU A 95 -22.09 2.41 -16.00
N LEU A 96 -21.37 1.30 -16.00
CA LEU A 96 -21.37 0.34 -17.09
C LEU A 96 -22.55 -0.65 -17.02
N GLU A 97 -23.24 -0.70 -15.93
CA GLU A 97 -24.47 -1.48 -15.81
C GLU A 97 -25.61 -0.76 -16.52
#